data_a149aaf8eeecf904cb015f5ed35b3cf4
#
_entry.id   a149aaf8eeecf904cb015f5ed35b3cf4
#
_cell.length_a   1.000
_cell.length_b   1.000
_cell.length_c   1.000
_cell.angle_alpha   90.00
_cell.angle_beta   90.00
_cell.angle_gamma   90.00
#
_symmetry.space_group_name_H-M   'P 1'
#
loop_
_entity.id
_entity.type
_entity.pdbx_description
1 polymer ?
#
loop_
_entity_poly.entity_id
_entity_poly.type
_entity_poly.pdbx_seq_one_letter_code
_entity_poly.pdbx_strand_id
1 'polypeptide(L)'
;MAFFIIVLPILACLVLLTWWFTHGEDLAVYDHPVDPAACESFGGAQGPSAEHRQAEGEVRSAGGKVRGMARRHMLRFMRDYMEQIPAGRTFDCEFRPVEAGEVSGEWVLAPGADPARRVLYIHGGAFIAGSPNSHRTITSRFSAVA
;
A
#
# COMPACT_ATOMS: atom_id res chain seq x y z
N MET A 1 -44.05 0.74 -28.65
CA MET A 1 -43.19 -0.28 -29.29
C MET A 1 -41.77 0.24 -29.57
N ALA A 2 -41.56 1.41 -30.15
CA ALA A 2 -40.24 1.92 -30.48
C ALA A 2 -39.29 2.05 -29.24
N PHE A 3 -39.79 2.41 -28.07
CA PHE A 3 -39.03 2.51 -26.84
C PHE A 3 -38.33 1.20 -26.44
N PHE A 4 -39.03 0.07 -26.51
CA PHE A 4 -38.47 -1.24 -26.18
C PHE A 4 -37.43 -1.71 -27.19
N ILE A 5 -37.57 -1.33 -28.46
CA ILE A 5 -36.64 -1.70 -29.52
C ILE A 5 -35.28 -1.05 -29.34
N ILE A 6 -35.24 0.15 -28.74
CA ILE A 6 -33.98 0.88 -28.48
C ILE A 6 -33.41 0.56 -27.09
N VAL A 7 -34.23 0.53 -26.08
CA VAL A 7 -33.78 0.36 -24.67
C VAL A 7 -33.23 -1.03 -24.40
N LEU A 8 -33.85 -2.08 -24.93
CA LEU A 8 -33.39 -3.46 -24.73
C LEU A 8 -31.98 -3.73 -25.28
N PRO A 9 -31.63 -3.33 -26.51
CA PRO A 9 -30.25 -3.49 -27.00
C PRO A 9 -29.23 -2.69 -26.21
N ILE A 10 -29.57 -1.48 -25.74
CA ILE A 10 -28.67 -0.67 -24.91
C ILE A 10 -28.42 -1.36 -23.57
N LEU A 11 -29.45 -1.89 -22.91
CA LEU A 11 -29.29 -2.65 -21.68
C LEU A 11 -28.47 -3.92 -21.90
N ALA A 12 -28.72 -4.65 -22.98
CA ALA A 12 -27.93 -5.82 -23.34
C ALA A 12 -26.45 -5.48 -23.56
N CYS A 13 -26.16 -4.39 -24.28
CA CYS A 13 -24.80 -3.91 -24.46
C CYS A 13 -24.13 -3.51 -23.14
N LEU A 14 -24.86 -2.84 -22.25
CA LEU A 14 -24.35 -2.48 -20.93
C LEU A 14 -24.05 -3.72 -20.08
N VAL A 15 -24.92 -4.71 -20.09
CA VAL A 15 -24.71 -5.98 -19.40
C VAL A 15 -23.47 -6.70 -19.96
N LEU A 16 -23.35 -6.80 -21.30
CA LEU A 16 -22.21 -7.44 -21.94
C LEU A 16 -20.90 -6.70 -21.68
N LEU A 17 -20.92 -5.37 -21.72
CA LEU A 17 -19.76 -4.56 -21.35
C LEU A 17 -19.37 -4.73 -19.88
N THR A 18 -20.36 -4.72 -18.99
CA THR A 18 -20.10 -4.96 -17.55
C THR A 18 -19.51 -6.35 -17.37
N TRP A 19 -20.11 -7.36 -18.00
CA TRP A 19 -19.59 -8.73 -17.96
C TRP A 19 -18.16 -8.80 -18.48
N TRP A 20 -17.86 -8.19 -19.64
CA TRP A 20 -16.52 -8.14 -20.22
C TRP A 20 -15.49 -7.51 -19.27
N PHE A 21 -15.83 -6.39 -18.63
CA PHE A 21 -14.91 -5.67 -17.72
C PHE A 21 -14.79 -6.33 -16.34
N THR A 22 -15.75 -7.15 -15.93
CA THR A 22 -15.74 -7.81 -14.62
C THR A 22 -15.29 -9.27 -14.69
N HIS A 23 -15.33 -9.91 -15.86
CA HIS A 23 -14.80 -11.25 -16.06
C HIS A 23 -13.32 -11.15 -16.46
N GLY A 24 -12.46 -11.24 -15.45
CA GLY A 24 -11.03 -11.44 -15.61
C GLY A 24 -10.68 -12.93 -15.68
N GLU A 25 -9.39 -13.24 -15.62
CA GLU A 25 -8.91 -14.60 -15.43
C GLU A 25 -9.45 -15.17 -14.10
N ASP A 26 -9.78 -16.45 -14.10
CA ASP A 26 -10.18 -17.14 -12.88
C ASP A 26 -8.99 -17.26 -11.95
N LEU A 27 -8.96 -16.40 -10.93
CA LEU A 27 -7.90 -16.38 -9.93
C LEU A 27 -7.98 -17.55 -8.94
N ALA A 28 -9.08 -18.34 -8.95
CA ALA A 28 -9.22 -19.51 -8.10
C ALA A 28 -8.13 -20.57 -8.37
N VAL A 29 -7.53 -20.54 -9.56
CA VAL A 29 -6.37 -21.39 -9.90
C VAL A 29 -5.16 -21.11 -8.98
N TYR A 30 -5.08 -19.92 -8.38
CA TYR A 30 -4.02 -19.54 -7.44
C TYR A 30 -4.42 -19.75 -5.97
N ASP A 31 -5.68 -20.06 -5.69
CA ASP A 31 -6.20 -20.35 -4.34
C ASP A 31 -5.88 -21.80 -3.95
N HIS A 32 -4.60 -22.11 -3.88
CA HIS A 32 -4.18 -23.40 -3.34
C HIS A 32 -4.35 -23.40 -1.83
N PRO A 33 -4.86 -24.50 -1.24
CA PRO A 33 -4.85 -24.66 0.20
C PRO A 33 -3.42 -24.51 0.71
N VAL A 34 -3.19 -23.52 1.56
CA VAL A 34 -1.88 -23.33 2.18
C VAL A 34 -1.68 -24.49 3.14
N ASP A 35 -0.64 -25.30 2.94
CA ASP A 35 -0.27 -26.33 3.89
C ASP A 35 0.10 -25.64 5.23
N PRO A 36 -0.65 -25.86 6.30
CA PRO A 36 -0.35 -25.25 7.60
C PRO A 36 1.06 -25.61 8.11
N ALA A 37 1.62 -26.74 7.68
CA ALA A 37 2.98 -27.16 8.04
C ALA A 37 4.06 -26.39 7.27
N ALA A 38 3.73 -25.82 6.10
CA ALA A 38 4.61 -24.97 5.30
C ALA A 38 4.56 -23.49 5.72
N CYS A 39 3.60 -23.11 6.58
CA CYS A 39 3.50 -21.76 7.11
C CYS A 39 4.50 -21.55 8.23
N GLU A 40 5.59 -20.83 7.96
CA GLU A 40 6.44 -20.32 9.03
C GLU A 40 5.66 -19.35 9.91
N SER A 41 5.53 -19.67 11.19
CA SER A 41 4.94 -18.78 12.18
C SER A 41 5.95 -17.68 12.53
N PHE A 42 5.79 -16.51 11.91
CA PHE A 42 6.55 -15.32 12.31
C PHE A 42 6.11 -14.88 13.72
N GLY A 43 7.04 -14.92 14.68
CA GLY A 43 6.77 -14.56 16.08
C GLY A 43 6.85 -15.72 17.07
N GLY A 44 7.05 -16.94 16.57
CA GLY A 44 7.20 -18.14 17.42
C GLY A 44 5.98 -18.42 18.29
N ALA A 45 6.17 -19.22 19.35
CA ALA A 45 5.10 -19.63 20.27
C ALA A 45 4.49 -18.47 21.10
N GLN A 46 5.12 -17.29 21.10
CA GLN A 46 4.69 -16.14 21.90
C GLN A 46 3.68 -15.24 21.18
N GLY A 47 3.42 -15.49 19.88
CA GLY A 47 2.51 -14.68 19.06
C GLY A 47 3.00 -13.24 18.82
N PRO A 48 2.13 -12.34 18.30
CA PRO A 48 2.50 -10.98 17.99
C PRO A 48 2.86 -10.15 19.23
N SER A 49 3.86 -9.26 19.11
CA SER A 49 4.26 -8.34 20.18
C SER A 49 3.15 -7.34 20.52
N ALA A 50 3.31 -6.62 21.64
CA ALA A 50 2.37 -5.57 22.06
C ALA A 50 2.32 -4.45 21.00
N GLU A 51 3.47 -4.06 20.48
CA GLU A 51 3.62 -3.03 19.43
C GLU A 51 2.94 -3.46 18.13
N HIS A 52 3.06 -4.75 17.77
CA HIS A 52 2.37 -5.28 16.58
C HIS A 52 0.85 -5.17 16.73
N ARG A 53 0.30 -5.59 17.87
CA ARG A 53 -1.14 -5.49 18.15
C ARG A 53 -1.64 -4.04 18.15
N GLN A 54 -0.83 -3.11 18.68
CA GLN A 54 -1.14 -1.69 18.63
C GLN A 54 -1.19 -1.20 17.20
N ALA A 55 -0.16 -1.48 16.40
CA ALA A 55 -0.08 -1.08 14.99
C ALA A 55 -1.26 -1.66 14.17
N GLU A 56 -1.61 -2.93 14.40
CA GLU A 56 -2.79 -3.54 13.78
C GLU A 56 -4.08 -2.79 14.14
N GLY A 57 -4.24 -2.43 15.41
CA GLY A 57 -5.39 -1.65 15.88
C GLY A 57 -5.48 -0.27 15.22
N GLU A 58 -4.36 0.42 15.06
CA GLU A 58 -4.27 1.71 14.38
C GLU A 58 -4.67 1.62 12.90
N VAL A 59 -4.14 0.61 12.17
CA VAL A 59 -4.48 0.36 10.77
C VAL A 59 -5.97 0.02 10.62
N ARG A 60 -6.50 -0.84 11.47
CA ARG A 60 -7.92 -1.22 11.47
C ARG A 60 -8.83 -0.02 11.74
N SER A 61 -8.46 0.84 12.70
CA SER A 61 -9.16 2.08 13.00
C SER A 61 -9.15 3.05 11.81
N ALA A 62 -8.01 3.21 11.15
CA ALA A 62 -7.90 4.04 9.95
C ALA A 62 -8.79 3.50 8.81
N GLY A 63 -8.79 2.19 8.59
CA GLY A 63 -9.69 1.54 7.62
C GLY A 63 -11.16 1.76 7.92
N GLY A 64 -11.55 1.78 9.20
CA GLY A 64 -12.92 2.10 9.63
C GLY A 64 -13.35 3.53 9.28
N LYS A 65 -12.44 4.49 9.37
CA LYS A 65 -12.71 5.92 9.08
C LYS A 65 -13.03 6.19 7.61
N VAL A 66 -12.50 5.40 6.68
CA VAL A 66 -12.74 5.60 5.25
C VAL A 66 -14.05 4.98 4.76
N ARG A 67 -14.67 4.12 5.56
CA ARG A 67 -15.90 3.45 5.21
C ARG A 67 -17.04 4.47 5.02
N GLY A 68 -17.62 4.49 3.82
CA GLY A 68 -18.69 5.41 3.48
C GLY A 68 -18.24 6.82 3.06
N MET A 69 -16.95 7.12 3.03
CA MET A 69 -16.46 8.39 2.51
C MET A 69 -16.64 8.49 1.00
N ALA A 70 -17.00 9.69 0.51
CA ALA A 70 -16.93 9.98 -0.91
C ALA A 70 -15.48 9.85 -1.41
N ARG A 71 -15.30 9.31 -2.64
CA ARG A 71 -13.98 8.96 -3.22
C ARG A 71 -12.94 10.09 -3.07
N ARG A 72 -13.32 11.34 -3.34
CA ARG A 72 -12.41 12.50 -3.23
C ARG A 72 -11.90 12.72 -1.79
N HIS A 73 -12.77 12.52 -0.80
CA HIS A 73 -12.42 12.68 0.62
C HIS A 73 -11.57 11.50 1.10
N MET A 74 -11.89 10.30 0.67
CA MET A 74 -11.10 9.10 0.95
C MET A 74 -9.67 9.25 0.43
N LEU A 75 -9.48 9.71 -0.82
CA LEU A 75 -8.15 9.91 -1.40
C LEU A 75 -7.33 10.94 -0.61
N ARG A 76 -7.96 12.06 -0.22
CA ARG A 76 -7.30 13.06 0.62
C ARG A 76 -6.92 12.48 1.97
N PHE A 77 -7.87 11.83 2.65
CA PHE A 77 -7.63 11.18 3.93
C PHE A 77 -6.48 10.17 3.86
N MET A 78 -6.43 9.31 2.82
CA MET A 78 -5.37 8.31 2.66
C MET A 78 -4.01 8.97 2.46
N ARG A 79 -3.92 10.04 1.68
CA ARG A 79 -2.67 10.80 1.49
C ARG A 79 -2.20 11.43 2.79
N ASP A 80 -3.09 12.14 3.47
CA ASP A 80 -2.77 12.80 4.74
C ASP A 80 -2.38 11.77 5.80
N TYR A 81 -3.07 10.63 5.86
CA TYR A 81 -2.75 9.54 6.78
C TYR A 81 -1.35 8.96 6.52
N MET A 82 -1.01 8.69 5.26
CA MET A 82 0.32 8.17 4.90
C MET A 82 1.43 9.16 5.27
N GLU A 83 1.24 10.45 4.99
CA GLU A 83 2.22 11.49 5.34
C GLU A 83 2.42 11.64 6.85
N GLN A 84 1.43 11.31 7.66
CA GLN A 84 1.50 11.37 9.12
C GLN A 84 2.16 10.16 9.77
N ILE A 85 2.37 9.05 9.06
CA ILE A 85 2.97 7.83 9.62
C ILE A 85 4.32 8.12 10.33
N PRO A 86 5.25 8.89 9.77
CA PRO A 86 6.51 9.21 10.42
C PRO A 86 6.41 10.34 11.45
N ALA A 87 5.26 11.00 11.60
CA ALA A 87 5.11 12.16 12.48
C ALA A 87 5.44 11.82 13.94
N GLY A 88 6.21 12.68 14.59
CA GLY A 88 6.65 12.49 15.98
C GLY A 88 7.71 11.40 16.17
N ARG A 89 8.20 10.79 15.09
CA ARG A 89 9.32 9.84 15.14
C ARG A 89 10.63 10.53 14.85
N THR A 90 11.67 10.11 15.54
CA THR A 90 13.06 10.51 15.26
C THR A 90 13.76 9.38 14.53
N PHE A 91 14.57 9.75 13.55
CA PHE A 91 15.35 8.81 12.76
C PHE A 91 16.82 9.19 12.85
N ASP A 92 17.67 8.23 13.19
CA ASP A 92 19.12 8.39 13.16
C ASP A 92 19.64 8.19 11.73
N CYS A 93 19.16 9.04 10.83
CA CYS A 93 19.50 9.04 9.41
C CYS A 93 19.50 10.46 8.86
N GLU A 94 20.39 10.73 7.92
CA GLU A 94 20.31 11.92 7.08
C GLU A 94 19.41 11.63 5.88
N PHE A 95 18.50 12.55 5.56
CA PHE A 95 17.62 12.48 4.39
C PHE A 95 18.02 13.58 3.40
N ARG A 96 18.52 13.19 2.23
CA ARG A 96 18.92 14.11 1.16
C ARG A 96 17.97 13.96 -0.03
N PRO A 97 17.18 14.99 -0.34
CA PRO A 97 16.34 14.96 -1.53
C PRO A 97 17.17 14.75 -2.80
N VAL A 98 16.61 14.03 -3.76
CA VAL A 98 17.20 13.77 -5.07
C VAL A 98 16.12 13.76 -6.12
N GLU A 99 16.44 14.29 -7.31
CA GLU A 99 15.59 14.23 -8.49
C GLU A 99 16.25 13.30 -9.51
N ALA A 100 15.52 12.29 -9.97
CA ALA A 100 15.94 11.37 -11.01
C ALA A 100 15.02 11.56 -12.24
N GLY A 101 15.34 12.53 -13.07
CA GLY A 101 14.45 13.00 -14.13
C GLY A 101 13.21 13.67 -13.55
N GLU A 102 12.04 13.16 -13.84
CA GLU A 102 10.76 13.66 -13.31
C GLU A 102 10.34 13.00 -11.98
N VAL A 103 11.18 12.11 -11.45
CA VAL A 103 10.87 11.35 -10.25
C VAL A 103 11.64 11.91 -9.06
N SER A 104 10.90 12.40 -8.07
CA SER A 104 11.46 12.86 -6.80
C SER A 104 11.71 11.68 -5.86
N GLY A 105 12.86 11.71 -5.20
CA GLY A 105 13.25 10.69 -4.23
C GLY A 105 14.07 11.27 -3.09
N GLU A 106 14.63 10.41 -2.27
CA GLU A 106 15.60 10.81 -1.25
C GLU A 106 16.65 9.73 -1.02
N TRP A 107 17.88 10.17 -0.75
CA TRP A 107 18.88 9.30 -0.14
C TRP A 107 18.63 9.23 1.36
N VAL A 108 18.68 8.03 1.90
CA VAL A 108 18.58 7.77 3.33
C VAL A 108 19.87 7.20 3.80
N LEU A 109 20.59 7.94 4.64
CA LEU A 109 21.96 7.67 5.03
C LEU A 109 22.03 7.48 6.55
N ALA A 110 22.12 6.25 7.01
CA ALA A 110 22.37 5.95 8.41
C ALA A 110 23.85 6.22 8.77
N PRO A 111 24.17 6.53 10.04
CA PRO A 111 25.55 6.63 10.50
C PRO A 111 26.31 5.32 10.22
N GLY A 112 27.46 5.44 9.55
CA GLY A 112 28.31 4.30 9.22
C GLY A 112 27.84 3.45 8.04
N ALA A 113 26.80 3.86 7.30
CA ALA A 113 26.36 3.18 6.09
C ALA A 113 27.50 3.07 5.05
N ASP A 114 27.68 1.88 4.47
CA ASP A 114 28.72 1.61 3.48
C ASP A 114 28.44 2.39 2.17
N PRO A 115 29.29 3.35 1.78
CA PRO A 115 29.07 4.11 0.56
C PRO A 115 29.18 3.29 -0.73
N ALA A 116 29.71 2.07 -0.68
CA ALA A 116 29.76 1.17 -1.84
C ALA A 116 28.46 0.39 -2.05
N ARG A 117 27.60 0.30 -1.04
CA ARG A 117 26.33 -0.40 -1.12
C ARG A 117 25.19 0.56 -1.45
N ARG A 118 24.25 0.09 -2.25
CA ARG A 118 23.05 0.85 -2.64
C ARG A 118 21.86 -0.08 -2.65
N VAL A 119 20.77 0.37 -2.03
CA VAL A 119 19.45 -0.29 -2.06
C VAL A 119 18.47 0.68 -2.68
N LEU A 120 17.83 0.27 -3.76
CA LEU A 120 16.71 1.01 -4.32
C LEU A 120 15.42 0.53 -3.66
N TYR A 121 14.74 1.43 -2.96
CA TYR A 121 13.43 1.16 -2.40
C TYR A 121 12.35 1.93 -3.16
N ILE A 122 11.40 1.22 -3.72
CA ILE A 122 10.24 1.79 -4.41
C ILE A 122 9.02 1.55 -3.53
N HIS A 123 8.41 2.64 -3.07
CA HIS A 123 7.30 2.53 -2.13
C HIS A 123 5.99 2.08 -2.81
N GLY A 124 5.12 1.43 -2.03
CA GLY A 124 3.75 1.15 -2.41
C GLY A 124 2.81 2.34 -2.17
N GLY A 125 1.52 2.15 -2.40
CA GLY A 125 0.48 3.18 -2.15
C GLY A 125 -0.60 3.18 -3.21
N ALA A 126 -0.73 2.07 -3.96
CA ALA A 126 -1.76 1.84 -5.00
C ALA A 126 -1.81 2.96 -6.06
N PHE A 127 -0.68 3.59 -6.36
CA PHE A 127 -0.53 4.74 -7.25
C PHE A 127 -1.34 5.99 -6.85
N ILE A 128 -1.87 6.04 -5.64
CA ILE A 128 -2.73 7.14 -5.17
C ILE A 128 -2.19 7.87 -3.94
N ALA A 129 -1.31 7.23 -3.17
CA ALA A 129 -0.77 7.75 -1.92
C ALA A 129 0.67 7.25 -1.71
N GLY A 130 1.35 7.85 -0.75
CA GLY A 130 2.74 7.54 -0.42
C GLY A 130 3.72 8.58 -0.99
N SER A 131 4.84 8.69 -0.32
CA SER A 131 5.96 9.55 -0.66
C SER A 131 7.22 8.99 -0.01
N PRO A 132 8.41 9.49 -0.35
CA PRO A 132 9.62 9.17 0.40
C PRO A 132 9.44 9.41 1.90
N ASN A 133 8.86 10.55 2.29
CA ASN A 133 8.61 10.89 3.69
C ASN A 133 7.75 9.83 4.41
N SER A 134 6.64 9.42 3.82
CA SER A 134 5.71 8.46 4.45
C SER A 134 6.33 7.08 4.72
N HIS A 135 7.43 6.75 4.04
CA HIS A 135 8.13 5.46 4.17
C HIS A 135 9.44 5.53 4.96
N ARG A 136 9.76 6.67 5.58
CA ARG A 136 11.01 6.84 6.36
C ARG A 136 11.15 5.85 7.50
N THR A 137 10.06 5.38 8.09
CA THR A 137 10.09 4.32 9.12
C THR A 137 10.68 3.01 8.62
N ILE A 138 10.51 2.72 7.33
CA ILE A 138 11.03 1.52 6.67
C ILE A 138 12.43 1.79 6.14
N THR A 139 12.59 2.87 5.36
CA THR A 139 13.85 3.16 4.66
C THR A 139 15.00 3.47 5.61
N SER A 140 14.72 4.11 6.77
CA SER A 140 15.73 4.30 7.80
C SER A 140 16.24 2.98 8.39
N ARG A 141 15.37 1.99 8.55
CA ARG A 141 15.77 0.66 9.02
C ARG A 141 16.61 -0.08 8.00
N PHE A 142 16.22 -0.03 6.72
CA PHE A 142 17.06 -0.60 5.66
C PHE A 142 18.44 0.03 5.62
N SER A 143 18.52 1.36 5.68
CA SER A 143 19.80 2.05 5.68
C SER A 143 20.69 1.70 6.88
N ALA A 144 20.09 1.39 8.04
CA ALA A 144 20.84 1.04 9.25
C ALA A 144 21.39 -0.40 9.24
N VAL A 145 20.89 -1.30 8.38
CA VAL A 145 21.29 -2.72 8.33
C VAL A 145 21.93 -3.14 7.02
N ALA A 146 21.90 -2.28 5.99
CA ALA A 146 22.51 -2.54 4.68
C ALA A 146 23.98 -2.15 4.67
#